data_0411e43752e0333a42e27214f789e2c7
#
_entry.id   0411e43752e0333a42e27214f789e2c7
#
_cell.length_a   1.000
_cell.length_b   1.000
_cell.length_c   1.000
_cell.angle_alpha   90.00
_cell.angle_beta   90.00
_cell.angle_gamma   90.00
#
_symmetry.space_group_name_H-M   'P 1'
#
loop_
_entity.id
_entity.type
_entity.pdbx_description
1 polymer ?
#
loop_
_entity_poly.entity_id
_entity_poly.type
_entity_poly.pdbx_seq_one_letter_code
_entity_poly.pdbx_strand_id
1 'polypeptide(L)'
;MARSRIPLTVGWTFPRYAACCCPKTIFIASSTLALVDPRPSDPDQRARQETVLRALATIPNLSIFYGFFLTHKVTMPRVGGGYARVIKTEEKGSDVNLATQLLVDAYHDDYEIAVVVSSDSDLLMPIQVVTREFKKPVGLLNPQKNPCHALLPHVAF
;
A
#
# COMPACT_ATOMS: atom_id res chain seq x y z
N MET A 1 11.50 23.89 -5.83
CA MET A 1 10.79 23.81 -4.54
C MET A 1 10.45 22.37 -4.29
N ALA A 2 11.25 21.67 -3.49
CA ALA A 2 11.02 20.27 -3.15
C ALA A 2 9.83 20.17 -2.18
N ARG A 3 8.78 19.47 -2.57
CA ARG A 3 7.66 19.15 -1.69
C ARG A 3 8.03 17.89 -0.89
N SER A 4 8.29 18.05 0.40
CA SER A 4 8.38 16.92 1.31
C SER A 4 7.01 16.24 1.42
N ARG A 5 6.90 14.99 1.00
CA ARG A 5 5.66 14.21 1.04
C ARG A 5 5.79 13.14 2.11
N ILE A 6 4.86 13.09 3.04
CA ILE A 6 4.73 12.00 4.01
C ILE A 6 3.41 11.29 3.72
N PRO A 7 3.41 10.09 3.17
CA PRO A 7 2.20 9.30 3.01
C PRO A 7 1.88 8.49 4.27
N LEU A 8 0.63 8.50 4.66
CA LEU A 8 0.08 7.71 5.77
C LEU A 8 -0.85 6.61 5.27
N THR A 9 -0.71 5.41 5.80
CA THR A 9 -1.68 4.34 5.60
C THR A 9 -2.89 4.50 6.51
N VAL A 10 -4.05 4.18 5.99
CA VAL A 10 -5.30 4.15 6.74
C VAL A 10 -5.30 2.95 7.68
N GLY A 11 -5.49 3.20 8.95
CA GLY A 11 -5.83 2.18 9.91
C GLY A 11 -4.98 2.06 11.17
N TRP A 12 -3.89 2.80 11.31
CA TRP A 12 -3.06 2.76 12.51
C TRP A 12 -2.74 4.16 13.02
N THR A 13 -3.12 4.44 14.25
CA THR A 13 -2.62 5.58 15.02
C THR A 13 -1.15 5.30 15.35
N PHE A 14 -0.23 5.90 14.60
CA PHE A 14 1.18 5.88 14.96
C PHE A 14 1.40 6.66 16.26
N PRO A 15 2.07 6.07 17.26
CA PRO A 15 2.50 6.83 18.43
C PRO A 15 3.44 7.96 17.98
N ARG A 16 3.46 9.03 18.75
CA ARG A 16 4.20 10.30 18.55
C ARG A 16 5.72 10.20 18.26
N TYR A 17 6.24 9.00 18.06
CA TYR A 17 7.68 8.74 17.81
C TYR A 17 8.14 8.98 16.39
N ALA A 18 7.23 9.15 15.44
CA ALA A 18 7.59 9.44 14.04
C ALA A 18 8.03 10.91 13.80
N ALA A 19 7.94 11.76 14.82
CA ALA A 19 8.35 13.17 14.74
C ALA A 19 9.80 13.42 15.14
N CYS A 20 10.59 12.39 15.43
CA CYS A 20 11.93 12.55 15.96
C CYS A 20 13.00 12.36 14.89
N CYS A 21 13.53 13.46 14.40
CA CYS A 21 14.93 13.64 13.95
C CYS A 21 15.37 13.06 12.59
N CYS A 22 14.54 12.57 11.71
CA CYS A 22 14.95 12.26 10.33
C CYS A 22 14.39 13.31 9.36
N PRO A 23 15.23 14.11 8.73
CA PRO A 23 14.78 15.24 7.90
C PRO A 23 14.03 14.86 6.61
N LYS A 24 14.12 13.60 6.18
CA LYS A 24 13.42 13.11 5.00
C LYS A 24 12.99 11.65 5.18
N THR A 25 12.06 11.38 6.07
CA THR A 25 11.43 10.04 6.14
C THR A 25 10.13 10.06 5.36
N ILE A 26 10.04 9.28 4.29
CA ILE A 26 8.81 9.07 3.54
C ILE A 26 8.23 7.73 3.95
N PHE A 27 7.00 7.76 4.46
CA PHE A 27 6.18 6.57 4.64
C PHE A 27 5.40 6.36 3.35
N ILE A 28 5.79 5.41 2.54
CA ILE A 28 5.00 5.01 1.38
C ILE A 28 4.01 3.96 1.84
N ALA A 29 2.79 4.40 1.96
CA ALA A 29 1.70 3.53 2.24
C ALA A 29 0.85 3.37 1.00
N SER A 30 0.92 2.22 0.36
CA SER A 30 -0.16 1.76 -0.47
C SER A 30 -1.09 0.97 0.42
N SER A 31 -2.13 1.61 0.88
CA SER A 31 -3.30 0.84 1.21
C SER A 31 -4.07 0.66 -0.10
N THR A 32 -4.68 -0.48 -0.27
CA THR A 32 -5.72 -0.80 -1.24
C THR A 32 -6.81 0.25 -1.16
N LEU A 33 -6.60 1.41 -1.74
CA LEU A 33 -7.56 2.51 -1.77
C LEU A 33 -8.37 2.49 -3.06
N ALA A 34 -8.74 1.30 -3.51
CA ALA A 34 -9.80 1.21 -4.50
C ALA A 34 -11.13 1.57 -3.82
N LEU A 35 -11.89 2.47 -4.44
CA LEU A 35 -13.19 2.84 -3.94
C LEU A 35 -14.10 1.62 -4.01
N VAL A 36 -14.60 1.18 -2.85
CA VAL A 36 -15.50 0.03 -2.76
C VAL A 36 -16.89 0.39 -3.23
N ASP A 37 -17.51 -0.50 -3.98
CA ASP A 37 -18.92 -0.41 -4.29
C ASP A 37 -19.77 -0.83 -3.08
N PRO A 38 -20.89 -0.14 -2.82
CA PRO A 38 -21.78 -0.51 -1.73
C PRO A 38 -22.26 -1.94 -1.86
N ARG A 39 -22.25 -2.70 -0.76
CA ARG A 39 -22.81 -4.05 -0.73
C ARG A 39 -24.22 -4.01 -0.12
N PRO A 40 -25.12 -4.90 -0.56
CA PRO A 40 -26.46 -4.98 0.04
C PRO A 40 -26.44 -5.19 1.57
N SER A 41 -25.42 -5.88 2.07
CA SER A 41 -25.19 -6.10 3.51
C SER A 41 -24.57 -4.92 4.25
N ASP A 42 -24.02 -3.94 3.55
CA ASP A 42 -23.35 -2.78 4.11
C ASP A 42 -23.41 -1.60 3.11
N PRO A 43 -24.56 -0.92 2.99
CA PRO A 43 -24.77 0.17 2.04
C PRO A 43 -23.91 1.40 2.34
N ASP A 44 -23.52 1.60 3.60
CA ASP A 44 -22.76 2.78 4.04
C ASP A 44 -21.23 2.60 3.93
N GLN A 45 -20.75 1.45 3.47
CA GLN A 45 -19.33 1.13 3.37
C GLN A 45 -18.57 2.21 2.57
N ARG A 46 -19.11 2.62 1.44
CA ARG A 46 -18.51 3.65 0.58
C ARG A 46 -18.47 5.01 1.27
N ALA A 47 -19.54 5.43 1.90
CA ALA A 47 -19.61 6.72 2.60
C ALA A 47 -18.58 6.81 3.75
N ARG A 48 -18.40 5.71 4.50
CA ARG A 48 -17.36 5.64 5.53
C ARG A 48 -15.96 5.74 4.93
N GLN A 49 -15.68 5.03 3.83
CA GLN A 49 -14.39 5.11 3.14
C GLN A 49 -14.12 6.53 2.63
N GLU A 50 -15.08 7.16 1.97
CA GLU A 50 -14.94 8.54 1.45
C GLU A 50 -14.71 9.54 2.60
N THR A 51 -15.32 9.33 3.76
CA THR A 51 -15.09 10.17 4.94
C THR A 51 -13.64 10.06 5.43
N VAL A 52 -13.10 8.85 5.50
CA VAL A 52 -11.69 8.63 5.86
C VAL A 52 -10.76 9.25 4.82
N LEU A 53 -11.04 9.06 3.53
CA LEU A 53 -10.22 9.63 2.46
C LEU A 53 -10.21 11.16 2.48
N ARG A 54 -11.35 11.80 2.76
CA ARG A 54 -11.41 13.26 2.95
C ARG A 54 -10.58 13.71 4.13
N ALA A 55 -10.62 12.99 5.24
CA ALA A 55 -9.77 13.29 6.40
C ALA A 55 -8.28 13.13 6.07
N LEU A 56 -7.90 12.08 5.33
CA LEU A 56 -6.52 11.89 4.88
C LEU A 56 -6.05 12.98 3.92
N ALA A 57 -6.91 13.44 3.03
CA ALA A 57 -6.59 14.50 2.07
C ALA A 57 -6.26 15.84 2.74
N THR A 58 -6.63 16.05 4.03
CA THR A 58 -6.25 17.24 4.79
C THR A 58 -4.82 17.19 5.34
N ILE A 59 -4.15 16.04 5.29
CA ILE A 59 -2.81 15.86 5.83
C ILE A 59 -1.80 16.43 4.82
N PRO A 60 -1.01 17.44 5.21
CA PRO A 60 0.03 17.96 4.33
C PRO A 60 1.09 16.85 4.09
N ASN A 61 1.60 16.81 2.89
CA ASN A 61 2.61 15.83 2.45
C ASN A 61 2.11 14.37 2.33
N LEU A 62 0.79 14.14 2.30
CA LEU A 62 0.20 12.85 1.97
C LEU A 62 -0.21 12.83 0.49
N SER A 63 0.22 11.82 -0.24
CA SER A 63 -0.25 11.52 -1.59
C SER A 63 -1.05 10.23 -1.58
N ILE A 64 -2.25 10.26 -2.18
CA ILE A 64 -3.13 9.11 -2.26
C ILE A 64 -3.15 8.63 -3.72
N PHE A 65 -2.79 7.37 -3.92
CA PHE A 65 -2.85 6.71 -5.22
C PHE A 65 -3.97 5.67 -5.20
N TYR A 66 -4.84 5.74 -6.19
CA TYR A 66 -6.00 4.85 -6.24
C TYR A 66 -5.74 3.65 -7.15
N GLY A 67 -6.01 2.46 -6.62
CA GLY A 67 -6.31 1.29 -7.42
C GLY A 67 -7.78 1.30 -7.85
N PHE A 68 -8.22 0.24 -8.49
CA PHE A 68 -9.62 0.07 -8.91
C PHE A 68 -10.06 -1.38 -8.72
N PHE A 69 -11.37 -1.56 -8.52
CA PHE A 69 -11.97 -2.88 -8.50
C PHE A 69 -12.44 -3.28 -9.90
N LEU A 70 -12.03 -4.47 -10.33
CA LEU A 70 -12.53 -5.11 -11.54
C LEU A 70 -13.49 -6.23 -11.15
N THR A 71 -14.76 -6.07 -11.52
CA THR A 71 -15.79 -7.06 -11.27
C THR A 71 -16.19 -7.73 -12.57
N HIS A 72 -16.06 -9.05 -12.64
CA HIS A 72 -16.42 -9.83 -13.84
C HIS A 72 -16.98 -11.20 -13.47
N LYS A 73 -17.69 -11.83 -14.42
CA LYS A 73 -18.23 -13.17 -14.25
C LYS A 73 -17.21 -14.20 -14.75
N VAL A 74 -16.84 -15.14 -13.87
CA VAL A 74 -15.92 -16.23 -14.19
C VAL A 74 -16.57 -17.58 -13.90
N THR A 75 -16.15 -18.59 -14.66
CA THR A 75 -16.50 -19.98 -14.38
C THR A 75 -15.37 -20.63 -13.60
N MET A 76 -15.65 -21.09 -12.40
CA MET A 76 -14.65 -21.69 -11.50
C MET A 76 -15.01 -23.14 -11.19
N PRO A 77 -14.02 -24.04 -11.03
CA PRO A 77 -14.25 -25.42 -10.60
C PRO A 77 -14.78 -25.45 -9.16
N ARG A 78 -15.66 -26.37 -8.86
CA ARG A 78 -16.14 -26.67 -7.50
C ARG A 78 -15.24 -27.75 -6.86
N VAL A 79 -15.07 -27.67 -5.55
CA VAL A 79 -14.30 -28.65 -4.77
C VAL A 79 -14.91 -30.07 -4.91
N GLY A 80 -16.24 -30.19 -5.06
CA GLY A 80 -16.94 -31.46 -5.28
C GLY A 80 -17.07 -31.89 -6.74
N GLY A 81 -16.33 -31.27 -7.67
CA GLY A 81 -16.43 -31.50 -9.13
C GLY A 81 -17.48 -30.60 -9.81
N GLY A 82 -17.38 -30.49 -11.16
CA GLY A 82 -18.18 -29.56 -11.97
C GLY A 82 -17.72 -28.11 -11.86
N TYR A 83 -18.48 -27.20 -12.46
CA TYR A 83 -18.17 -25.78 -12.56
C TYR A 83 -19.31 -24.92 -12.03
N ALA A 84 -18.97 -23.76 -11.49
CA ALA A 84 -19.93 -22.72 -11.11
C ALA A 84 -19.57 -21.40 -11.74
N ARG A 85 -20.58 -20.65 -12.19
CA ARG A 85 -20.42 -19.26 -12.63
C ARG A 85 -20.54 -18.35 -11.42
N VAL A 86 -19.49 -17.59 -11.15
CA VAL A 86 -19.42 -16.69 -9.99
C VAL A 86 -19.07 -15.26 -10.42
N ILE A 87 -19.46 -14.29 -9.61
CA ILE A 87 -18.99 -12.92 -9.74
C ILE A 87 -17.69 -12.82 -8.95
N LYS A 88 -16.59 -12.48 -9.63
CA LYS A 88 -15.30 -12.26 -9.03
C LYS A 88 -14.98 -10.77 -9.06
N THR A 89 -14.66 -10.22 -7.91
CA THR A 89 -14.17 -8.85 -7.77
C THR A 89 -12.73 -8.91 -7.32
N GLU A 90 -11.85 -8.31 -8.09
CA GLU A 90 -10.42 -8.21 -7.80
C GLU A 90 -10.02 -6.74 -7.73
N GLU A 91 -9.19 -6.42 -6.78
CA GLU A 91 -8.51 -5.15 -6.72
C GLU A 91 -7.32 -5.18 -7.68
N LYS A 92 -7.06 -4.06 -8.34
CA LYS A 92 -5.97 -3.88 -9.31
C LYS A 92 -5.27 -2.55 -9.10
N GLY A 93 -3.96 -2.59 -9.25
CA GLY A 93 -3.13 -1.40 -9.37
C GLY A 93 -2.51 -0.90 -8.06
N SER A 94 -3.00 -1.29 -6.88
CA SER A 94 -2.46 -0.76 -5.61
C SER A 94 -1.00 -1.14 -5.41
N ASP A 95 -0.64 -2.41 -5.59
CA ASP A 95 0.74 -2.88 -5.39
C ASP A 95 1.67 -2.31 -6.45
N VAL A 96 1.17 -2.20 -7.70
CA VAL A 96 1.91 -1.57 -8.80
C VAL A 96 2.14 -0.08 -8.51
N ASN A 97 1.14 0.63 -8.00
CA ASN A 97 1.27 2.03 -7.61
C ASN A 97 2.30 2.21 -6.49
N LEU A 98 2.25 1.34 -5.46
CA LEU A 98 3.21 1.36 -4.37
C LEU A 98 4.63 1.12 -4.87
N ALA A 99 4.83 0.04 -5.63
CA ALA A 99 6.13 -0.30 -6.20
C ALA A 99 6.68 0.83 -7.07
N THR A 100 5.83 1.38 -7.94
CA THR A 100 6.21 2.48 -8.84
C THR A 100 6.59 3.72 -8.04
N GLN A 101 5.78 4.12 -7.06
CA GLN A 101 6.05 5.32 -6.27
C GLN A 101 7.32 5.16 -5.41
N LEU A 102 7.53 3.98 -4.83
CA LEU A 102 8.74 3.67 -4.08
C LEU A 102 10.01 3.87 -4.93
N LEU A 103 9.96 3.42 -6.20
CA LEU A 103 11.08 3.55 -7.14
C LEU A 103 11.25 4.99 -7.65
N VAL A 104 10.17 5.67 -7.99
CA VAL A 104 10.20 7.05 -8.50
C VAL A 104 10.74 8.02 -7.44
N ASP A 105 10.26 7.90 -6.19
CA ASP A 105 10.74 8.74 -5.10
C ASP A 105 12.21 8.43 -4.75
N ALA A 106 12.65 7.15 -4.89
CA ALA A 106 14.06 6.80 -4.76
C ALA A 106 14.93 7.43 -5.83
N TYR A 107 14.48 7.39 -7.09
CA TYR A 107 15.16 7.98 -8.24
C TYR A 107 15.30 9.50 -8.11
N HIS A 108 14.28 10.18 -7.62
CA HIS A 108 14.31 11.64 -7.41
C HIS A 108 15.03 12.07 -6.13
N ASP A 109 15.54 11.12 -5.35
CA ASP A 109 16.18 11.39 -4.04
C ASP A 109 15.23 12.10 -3.05
N ASP A 110 13.94 11.78 -3.12
CA ASP A 110 12.90 12.43 -2.31
C ASP A 110 12.89 11.92 -0.85
N TYR A 111 13.59 10.82 -0.55
CA TYR A 111 13.73 10.27 0.80
C TYR A 111 15.12 9.71 1.07
N GLU A 112 15.52 9.66 2.33
CA GLU A 112 16.73 8.96 2.79
C GLU A 112 16.44 7.53 3.23
N ILE A 113 15.29 7.31 3.86
CA ILE A 113 14.81 6.01 4.34
C ILE A 113 13.35 5.86 3.93
N ALA A 114 13.01 4.72 3.34
CA ALA A 114 11.62 4.36 3.08
C ALA A 114 11.11 3.40 4.17
N VAL A 115 9.84 3.54 4.57
CA VAL A 115 9.16 2.56 5.42
C VAL A 115 7.93 2.07 4.67
N VAL A 116 7.91 0.79 4.34
CA VAL A 116 6.83 0.12 3.63
C VAL A 116 5.96 -0.64 4.61
N VAL A 117 4.66 -0.42 4.57
CA VAL A 117 3.68 -1.18 5.38
C VAL A 117 2.97 -2.17 4.47
N SER A 118 3.48 -3.37 4.41
CA SER A 118 2.92 -4.45 3.58
C SER A 118 3.41 -5.82 4.04
N SER A 119 2.70 -6.86 3.64
CA SER A 119 3.15 -8.26 3.75
C SER A 119 3.20 -8.94 2.37
N ASP A 120 3.09 -8.17 1.30
CA ASP A 120 3.05 -8.70 -0.06
C ASP A 120 4.45 -9.01 -0.59
N SER A 121 4.65 -10.26 -1.01
CA SER A 121 5.90 -10.73 -1.62
C SER A 121 6.21 -10.07 -2.96
N ASP A 122 5.23 -9.52 -3.65
CA ASP A 122 5.40 -8.86 -4.95
C ASP A 122 6.24 -7.58 -4.85
N LEU A 123 6.39 -7.04 -3.62
CA LEU A 123 7.26 -5.90 -3.34
C LEU A 123 8.74 -6.28 -3.22
N LEU A 124 9.12 -7.57 -3.32
CA LEU A 124 10.50 -8.01 -3.20
C LEU A 124 11.43 -7.31 -4.20
N MET A 125 11.05 -7.32 -5.47
CA MET A 125 11.89 -6.70 -6.52
C MET A 125 12.02 -5.18 -6.35
N PRO A 126 10.95 -4.39 -6.16
CA PRO A 126 11.08 -2.97 -5.89
C PRO A 126 11.99 -2.64 -4.69
N ILE A 127 11.84 -3.38 -3.58
CA ILE A 127 12.68 -3.21 -2.38
C ILE A 127 14.15 -3.52 -2.69
N GLN A 128 14.42 -4.60 -3.43
CA GLN A 128 15.79 -4.94 -3.83
C GLN A 128 16.43 -3.87 -4.72
N VAL A 129 15.69 -3.32 -5.67
CA VAL A 129 16.18 -2.22 -6.52
C VAL A 129 16.52 -1.00 -5.67
N VAL A 130 15.63 -0.59 -4.77
CA VAL A 130 15.87 0.55 -3.88
C VAL A 130 17.10 0.35 -3.02
N THR A 131 17.25 -0.82 -2.41
CA THR A 131 18.37 -1.09 -1.51
C THR A 131 19.69 -1.31 -2.24
N ARG A 132 19.67 -1.95 -3.42
CA ARG A 132 20.90 -2.31 -4.15
C ARG A 132 21.37 -1.23 -5.13
N GLU A 133 20.44 -0.64 -5.88
CA GLU A 133 20.78 0.35 -6.92
C GLU A 133 20.84 1.76 -6.34
N PHE A 134 19.78 2.16 -5.60
CA PHE A 134 19.70 3.50 -5.01
C PHE A 134 20.40 3.62 -3.66
N LYS A 135 20.87 2.49 -3.07
CA LYS A 135 21.55 2.45 -1.76
C LYS A 135 20.76 3.08 -0.61
N LYS A 136 19.42 3.03 -0.71
CA LYS A 136 18.54 3.57 0.32
C LYS A 136 18.00 2.45 1.21
N PRO A 137 18.08 2.59 2.55
CA PRO A 137 17.51 1.60 3.46
C PRO A 137 15.97 1.60 3.38
N VAL A 138 15.40 0.39 3.44
CA VAL A 138 13.96 0.18 3.49
C VAL A 138 13.62 -0.54 4.78
N GLY A 139 12.73 0.03 5.58
CA GLY A 139 12.09 -0.62 6.72
C GLY A 139 10.78 -1.27 6.29
N LEU A 140 10.41 -2.39 6.92
CA LEU A 140 9.17 -3.11 6.66
C LEU A 140 8.33 -3.18 7.93
N LEU A 141 7.12 -2.62 7.87
CA LEU A 141 6.10 -2.81 8.89
C LEU A 141 5.07 -3.82 8.38
N ASN A 142 5.08 -5.00 8.99
CA ASN A 142 4.12 -6.04 8.63
C ASN A 142 2.82 -5.89 9.43
N PRO A 143 1.66 -5.67 8.77
CA PRO A 143 0.37 -5.54 9.45
C PRO A 143 -0.22 -6.89 9.88
N GLN A 144 0.34 -8.00 9.40
CA GLN A 144 -0.16 -9.35 9.66
C GLN A 144 0.62 -10.04 10.77
N LYS A 145 0.01 -11.05 11.42
CA LYS A 145 0.69 -11.86 12.44
C LYS A 145 1.87 -12.65 11.90
N ASN A 146 1.77 -13.10 10.65
CA ASN A 146 2.82 -13.88 10.00
C ASN A 146 3.53 -12.98 8.98
N PRO A 147 4.81 -12.65 9.19
CA PRO A 147 5.57 -11.83 8.26
C PRO A 147 5.85 -12.59 6.96
N CYS A 148 5.95 -11.86 5.85
CA CYS A 148 6.47 -12.40 4.61
C CYS A 148 7.98 -12.63 4.73
N HIS A 149 8.37 -13.88 4.95
CA HIS A 149 9.78 -14.25 5.13
C HIS A 149 10.68 -13.90 3.94
N ALA A 150 10.11 -13.80 2.73
CA ALA A 150 10.85 -13.43 1.53
C ALA A 150 11.39 -11.99 1.56
N LEU A 151 10.73 -11.08 2.26
CA LEU A 151 11.11 -9.68 2.34
C LEU A 151 12.16 -9.39 3.41
N LEU A 152 12.16 -10.15 4.52
CA LEU A 152 13.01 -9.91 5.69
C LEU A 152 14.51 -9.79 5.39
N PRO A 153 15.12 -10.59 4.49
CA PRO A 153 16.55 -10.47 4.20
C PRO A 153 16.95 -9.20 3.44
N HIS A 154 15.97 -8.44 2.95
CA HIS A 154 16.18 -7.29 2.06
C HIS A 154 15.80 -5.95 2.68
N VAL A 155 15.38 -5.97 3.94
CA VAL A 155 14.99 -4.76 4.67
C VAL A 155 15.97 -4.49 5.81
N ALA A 156 16.06 -3.23 6.22
CA ALA A 156 16.99 -2.79 7.25
C ALA A 156 16.46 -3.02 8.68
N PHE A 157 15.11 -3.03 8.82
CA PHE A 157 14.41 -3.26 10.11
C PHE A 157 12.93 -3.58 9.89
#